data_27b1fe57de211754903fc36500ad285b
#
_entry.id   27b1fe57de211754903fc36500ad285b
#
_cell.length_a   1.000
_cell.length_b   1.000
_cell.length_c   1.000
_cell.angle_alpha   90.00
_cell.angle_beta   90.00
_cell.angle_gamma   90.00
#
_symmetry.space_group_name_H-M   'P 1'
#
loop_
_entity.id
_entity.type
_entity.pdbx_description
1 polymer ?
#
loop_
_entity_poly.entity_id
_entity_poly.type
_entity_poly.pdbx_seq_one_letter_code
_entity_poly.pdbx_strand_id
1 'polypeptide(L)'
;ASEAQYEYLLFLDSDRKVCSDDFIRRYVSLENVEVACGGLRIGGDSSCLCHNIRYRMEKKYEPHNTAEGRQAREYKNFNTSNFMVRRDIILSIPFDERFRRYGYEDVMWGRQLHDNNIRITHIDNPIMLDDFETNPGFVSKMETGMDTLHAFNDELRGYSAIIDAADILNKLHLATPY
;
A
#
# COMPACT_ATOMS: atom_id res chain seq x y z
N ALA A 1 -8.86 16.55 0.57
CA ALA A 1 -7.69 17.37 0.96
C ALA A 1 -7.96 18.88 0.83
N SER A 2 -8.60 19.33 -0.24
CA SER A 2 -8.87 20.78 -0.46
C SER A 2 -9.66 21.43 0.68
N GLU A 3 -10.67 20.75 1.21
CA GLU A 3 -11.53 21.24 2.30
C GLU A 3 -10.88 21.18 3.69
N ALA A 4 -9.77 20.45 3.83
CA ALA A 4 -9.09 20.33 5.11
C ALA A 4 -8.35 21.59 5.49
N GLN A 5 -8.34 21.94 6.80
CA GLN A 5 -7.76 23.19 7.31
C GLN A 5 -6.43 22.99 8.05
N TYR A 6 -6.10 21.74 8.40
CA TYR A 6 -4.88 21.43 9.17
C TYR A 6 -3.69 21.14 8.25
N GLU A 7 -2.50 21.30 8.82
CA GLU A 7 -1.23 21.09 8.13
C GLU A 7 -1.02 19.63 7.72
N TYR A 8 -1.45 18.70 8.56
CA TYR A 8 -1.34 17.26 8.32
C TYR A 8 -2.72 16.62 8.15
N LEU A 9 -2.81 15.68 7.22
CA LEU A 9 -3.99 14.87 6.96
C LEU A 9 -3.66 13.41 7.24
N LEU A 10 -4.52 12.75 8.03
CA LEU A 10 -4.44 11.32 8.29
C LEU A 10 -5.50 10.58 7.48
N PHE A 11 -5.06 9.62 6.68
CA PHE A 11 -5.91 8.77 5.87
C PHE A 11 -5.94 7.36 6.46
N LEU A 12 -7.15 6.84 6.65
CA LEU A 12 -7.40 5.50 7.17
C LEU A 12 -8.50 4.83 6.36
N ASP A 13 -8.32 3.56 6.03
CA ASP A 13 -9.39 2.75 5.47
C ASP A 13 -10.50 2.56 6.51
N SER A 14 -11.75 2.78 6.10
CA SER A 14 -12.92 2.79 6.99
C SER A 14 -13.29 1.40 7.54
N ASP A 15 -12.80 0.33 6.90
CA ASP A 15 -13.02 -1.08 7.26
C ASP A 15 -11.88 -1.67 8.10
N ARG A 16 -11.03 -0.81 8.70
CA ARG A 16 -9.89 -1.20 9.53
C ARG A 16 -10.06 -0.78 10.99
N LYS A 17 -9.34 -1.45 11.89
CA LYS A 17 -9.33 -1.15 13.31
C LYS A 17 -8.00 -0.58 13.75
N VAL A 18 -8.03 0.47 14.55
CA VAL A 18 -6.83 0.99 15.23
C VAL A 18 -6.35 -0.04 16.26
N CYS A 19 -5.04 -0.30 16.31
CA CYS A 19 -4.45 -1.33 17.16
C CYS A 19 -3.98 -0.82 18.53
N SER A 20 -3.99 0.49 18.78
CA SER A 20 -3.40 1.09 19.98
C SER A 20 -4.10 2.37 20.37
N ASP A 21 -4.27 2.60 21.68
CA ASP A 21 -4.88 3.83 22.24
C ASP A 21 -4.00 5.07 22.01
N ASP A 22 -2.73 4.90 21.74
CA ASP A 22 -1.78 5.99 21.46
C ASP A 22 -1.58 6.22 19.93
N PHE A 23 -2.41 5.62 19.09
CA PHE A 23 -2.31 5.65 17.63
C PHE A 23 -2.16 7.07 17.06
N ILE A 24 -3.03 8.00 17.45
CA ILE A 24 -2.94 9.40 17.00
C ILE A 24 -1.69 10.07 17.55
N ARG A 25 -1.36 9.82 18.83
CA ARG A 25 -0.18 10.41 19.47
C ARG A 25 1.10 10.04 18.74
N ARG A 26 1.24 8.80 18.28
CA ARG A 26 2.40 8.34 17.50
C ARG A 26 2.60 9.13 16.22
N TYR A 27 1.53 9.50 15.52
CA TYR A 27 1.62 10.36 14.35
C TYR A 27 1.96 11.81 14.71
N VAL A 28 1.26 12.38 15.70
CA VAL A 28 1.44 13.78 16.11
C VAL A 28 2.82 14.03 16.73
N SER A 29 3.46 13.02 17.28
CA SER A 29 4.81 13.13 17.84
C SER A 29 5.94 13.13 16.79
N LEU A 30 5.62 12.90 15.53
CA LEU A 30 6.63 12.94 14.46
C LEU A 30 6.97 14.40 14.13
N GLU A 31 8.28 14.67 14.02
CA GLU A 31 8.78 15.99 13.69
C GLU A 31 9.29 16.02 12.24
N ASN A 32 8.97 17.08 11.50
CA ASN A 32 9.47 17.35 10.15
C ASN A 32 9.23 16.20 9.16
N VAL A 33 8.11 15.48 9.28
CA VAL A 33 7.74 14.38 8.39
C VAL A 33 6.92 14.90 7.22
N GLU A 34 7.25 14.47 6.02
CA GLU A 34 6.50 14.78 4.79
C GLU A 34 5.32 13.83 4.62
N VAL A 35 5.62 12.52 4.64
CA VAL A 35 4.65 11.42 4.61
C VAL A 35 5.06 10.39 5.66
N ALA A 36 4.12 9.90 6.47
CA ALA A 36 4.33 8.80 7.40
C ALA A 36 3.37 7.65 7.10
N CYS A 37 3.86 6.42 7.02
CA CYS A 37 3.06 5.23 6.76
C CYS A 37 3.12 4.28 7.97
N GLY A 38 1.96 4.01 8.61
CA GLY A 38 1.88 3.24 9.86
C GLY A 38 1.87 1.72 9.69
N GLY A 39 1.56 1.24 8.49
CA GLY A 39 1.51 -0.19 8.19
C GLY A 39 0.23 -0.89 8.60
N LEU A 40 0.22 -2.20 8.36
CA LEU A 40 -0.90 -3.10 8.62
C LEU A 40 -0.47 -4.25 9.54
N ARG A 41 -1.40 -4.71 10.37
CA ARG A 41 -1.32 -5.97 11.13
C ARG A 41 -2.47 -6.88 10.69
N ILE A 42 -2.20 -8.17 10.60
CA ILE A 42 -3.19 -9.14 10.15
C ILE A 42 -3.88 -9.78 11.35
N GLY A 43 -5.14 -9.47 11.52
CA GLY A 43 -6.04 -10.04 12.53
C GLY A 43 -6.80 -11.25 12.02
N GLY A 44 -7.89 -11.56 12.71
CA GLY A 44 -8.78 -12.66 12.37
C GLY A 44 -8.42 -14.00 13.03
N ASP A 45 -9.39 -14.92 13.04
CA ASP A 45 -9.21 -16.25 13.62
C ASP A 45 -8.62 -17.23 12.58
N SER A 46 -7.41 -17.70 12.84
CA SER A 46 -6.71 -18.62 11.97
C SER A 46 -7.44 -19.97 11.78
N SER A 47 -8.25 -20.40 12.74
CA SER A 47 -9.04 -21.64 12.62
C SER A 47 -10.16 -21.50 11.59
N CYS A 48 -10.80 -20.33 11.52
CA CYS A 48 -11.87 -20.00 10.56
C CYS A 48 -11.33 -19.58 9.19
N LEU A 49 -10.18 -18.94 9.15
CA LEU A 49 -9.61 -18.32 7.95
C LEU A 49 -8.53 -19.16 7.24
N CYS A 50 -8.25 -20.37 7.71
CA CYS A 50 -7.21 -21.25 7.17
C CYS A 50 -7.36 -21.56 5.65
N HIS A 51 -8.57 -21.47 5.10
CA HIS A 51 -8.87 -21.65 3.67
C HIS A 51 -9.08 -20.34 2.92
N ASN A 52 -9.02 -19.18 3.59
CA ASN A 52 -9.14 -17.89 2.92
C ASN A 52 -7.80 -17.53 2.25
N ILE A 53 -7.82 -17.33 0.92
CA ILE A 53 -6.61 -17.09 0.11
C ILE A 53 -5.94 -15.79 0.52
N ARG A 54 -6.70 -14.70 0.68
CA ARG A 54 -6.16 -13.39 1.06
C ARG A 54 -5.54 -13.45 2.45
N TYR A 55 -6.23 -14.02 3.44
CA TYR A 55 -5.70 -14.17 4.79
C TYR A 55 -4.35 -14.90 4.79
N ARG A 56 -4.26 -16.04 4.10
CA ARG A 56 -3.02 -16.82 4.01
C ARG A 56 -1.88 -16.05 3.34
N MET A 57 -2.18 -15.31 2.30
CA MET A 57 -1.21 -14.48 1.61
C MET A 57 -0.69 -13.36 2.52
N GLU A 58 -1.59 -12.61 3.15
CA GLU A 58 -1.24 -11.51 4.05
C GLU A 58 -0.44 -12.01 5.26
N LYS A 59 -0.87 -13.11 5.89
CA LYS A 59 -0.15 -13.73 7.01
C LYS A 59 1.26 -14.19 6.64
N LYS A 60 1.46 -14.67 5.44
CA LYS A 60 2.79 -15.07 4.93
C LYS A 60 3.75 -13.87 4.85
N TYR A 61 3.24 -12.71 4.46
CA TYR A 61 4.04 -11.50 4.28
C TYR A 61 4.16 -10.65 5.55
N GLU A 62 3.27 -10.80 6.52
CA GLU A 62 3.23 -10.02 7.76
C GLU A 62 4.59 -9.92 8.49
N PRO A 63 5.41 -10.99 8.64
CA PRO A 63 6.71 -10.91 9.31
C PRO A 63 7.70 -9.95 8.63
N HIS A 64 7.52 -9.68 7.35
CA HIS A 64 8.35 -8.76 6.56
C HIS A 64 7.78 -7.34 6.52
N ASN A 65 6.56 -7.14 7.03
CA ASN A 65 5.85 -5.86 7.01
C ASN A 65 6.14 -5.01 8.27
N THR A 66 7.33 -5.11 8.83
CA THR A 66 7.81 -4.23 9.91
C THR A 66 8.11 -2.84 9.38
N ALA A 67 8.16 -1.83 10.24
CA ALA A 67 8.54 -0.46 9.85
C ALA A 67 9.91 -0.44 9.15
N GLU A 68 10.90 -1.16 9.69
CA GLU A 68 12.24 -1.30 9.10
C GLU A 68 12.21 -1.99 7.73
N GLY A 69 11.47 -3.12 7.61
CA GLY A 69 11.32 -3.84 6.36
C GLY A 69 10.64 -3.00 5.27
N ARG A 70 9.65 -2.19 5.64
CA ARG A 70 9.01 -1.23 4.73
C ARG A 70 9.94 -0.08 4.36
N GLN A 71 10.70 0.47 5.32
CA GLN A 71 11.64 1.56 5.07
C GLN A 71 12.77 1.16 4.11
N ALA A 72 13.20 -0.10 4.11
CA ALA A 72 14.22 -0.61 3.18
C ALA A 72 13.78 -0.50 1.70
N ARG A 73 12.49 -0.38 1.44
CA ARG A 73 11.90 -0.15 0.11
C ARG A 73 10.86 0.96 0.19
N GLU A 74 11.26 2.10 0.68
CA GLU A 74 10.47 3.23 1.12
C GLU A 74 9.24 3.50 0.26
N TYR A 75 9.41 3.71 -1.04
CA TYR A 75 8.33 4.07 -1.96
C TYR A 75 7.52 2.86 -2.46
N LYS A 76 8.17 1.69 -2.59
CA LYS A 76 7.53 0.45 -3.07
C LYS A 76 6.62 -0.20 -2.02
N ASN A 77 6.85 0.11 -0.74
CA ASN A 77 6.08 -0.41 0.38
C ASN A 77 5.09 0.63 0.94
N PHE A 78 4.87 1.72 0.22
CA PHE A 78 3.80 2.65 0.55
C PHE A 78 2.44 1.97 0.40
N ASN A 79 1.51 2.29 1.29
CA ASN A 79 0.14 1.78 1.25
C ASN A 79 -0.82 2.87 1.74
N THR A 80 -1.92 3.05 1.02
CA THR A 80 -2.92 4.09 1.29
C THR A 80 -3.83 3.81 2.48
N SER A 81 -3.82 2.60 2.98
CA SER A 81 -4.74 2.19 4.07
C SER A 81 -4.48 2.91 5.40
N ASN A 82 -3.24 3.37 5.64
CA ASN A 82 -2.84 3.98 6.90
C ASN A 82 -1.63 4.90 6.72
N PHE A 83 -1.87 6.16 6.41
CA PHE A 83 -0.79 7.13 6.25
C PHE A 83 -1.19 8.54 6.67
N MET A 84 -0.21 9.30 7.14
CA MET A 84 -0.30 10.74 7.38
C MET A 84 0.56 11.46 6.34
N VAL A 85 0.07 12.59 5.87
CA VAL A 85 0.77 13.41 4.88
C VAL A 85 0.61 14.89 5.16
N ARG A 86 1.61 15.68 4.87
CA ARG A 86 1.51 17.12 4.88
C ARG A 86 0.56 17.59 3.76
N ARG A 87 -0.37 18.49 4.12
CA ARG A 87 -1.47 18.91 3.24
C ARG A 87 -1.00 19.51 1.91
N ASP A 88 0.07 20.30 1.92
CA ASP A 88 0.63 20.90 0.71
C ASP A 88 1.15 19.85 -0.28
N ILE A 89 1.70 18.72 0.21
CA ILE A 89 2.18 17.61 -0.62
C ILE A 89 1.02 16.95 -1.36
N ILE A 90 -0.03 16.51 -0.65
CA ILE A 90 -1.16 15.85 -1.30
C ILE A 90 -1.95 16.78 -2.23
N LEU A 91 -1.85 18.09 -2.04
CA LEU A 91 -2.45 19.06 -2.97
C LEU A 91 -1.59 19.29 -4.21
N SER A 92 -0.26 19.27 -4.08
CA SER A 92 0.66 19.44 -5.21
C SER A 92 0.90 18.14 -5.99
N ILE A 93 0.82 16.99 -5.31
CA ILE A 93 0.98 15.66 -5.88
C ILE A 93 -0.28 14.84 -5.55
N PRO A 94 -1.43 15.10 -6.20
CA PRO A 94 -2.65 14.34 -5.97
C PRO A 94 -2.53 12.91 -6.50
N PHE A 95 -3.39 12.02 -6.01
CA PHE A 95 -3.53 10.70 -6.62
C PHE A 95 -3.92 10.81 -8.09
N ASP A 96 -3.38 9.92 -8.91
CA ASP A 96 -3.63 9.91 -10.35
C ASP A 96 -5.07 9.41 -10.63
N GLU A 97 -5.93 10.30 -11.10
CA GLU A 97 -7.34 10.01 -11.39
C GLU A 97 -7.58 9.02 -12.54
N ARG A 98 -6.52 8.63 -13.25
CA ARG A 98 -6.59 7.57 -14.26
C ARG A 98 -6.80 6.19 -13.63
N PHE A 99 -6.40 6.00 -12.35
CA PHE A 99 -6.64 4.78 -11.57
C PHE A 99 -8.09 4.74 -11.09
N ARG A 100 -9.01 4.37 -11.98
CA ARG A 100 -10.45 4.26 -11.68
C ARG A 100 -10.89 2.85 -11.30
N ARG A 101 -10.04 1.87 -11.47
CA ARG A 101 -10.24 0.48 -11.08
C ARG A 101 -9.36 0.13 -9.89
N TYR A 102 -9.63 -1.01 -9.29
CA TYR A 102 -8.88 -1.51 -8.15
C TYR A 102 -7.40 -1.72 -8.48
N GLY A 103 -6.55 -1.23 -7.59
CA GLY A 103 -5.14 -1.58 -7.43
C GLY A 103 -4.13 -0.66 -8.10
N TYR A 104 -2.97 -0.59 -7.48
CA TYR A 104 -1.75 0.10 -7.91
C TYR A 104 -1.80 1.65 -7.89
N GLU A 105 -2.87 2.27 -7.38
CA GLU A 105 -2.90 3.72 -7.13
C GLU A 105 -1.90 4.13 -6.06
N ASP A 106 -1.68 3.27 -5.07
CA ASP A 106 -0.67 3.44 -4.02
C ASP A 106 0.75 3.32 -4.57
N VAL A 107 1.01 2.34 -5.42
CA VAL A 107 2.31 2.16 -6.09
C VAL A 107 2.64 3.35 -6.98
N MET A 108 1.65 3.84 -7.75
CA MET A 108 1.81 5.03 -8.58
C MET A 108 2.11 6.27 -7.73
N TRP A 109 1.39 6.45 -6.63
CA TRP A 109 1.63 7.60 -5.76
C TRP A 109 2.99 7.51 -5.06
N GLY A 110 3.40 6.32 -4.63
CA GLY A 110 4.75 6.07 -4.13
C GLY A 110 5.85 6.46 -5.14
N ARG A 111 5.65 6.13 -6.43
CA ARG A 111 6.53 6.58 -7.51
C ARG A 111 6.52 8.11 -7.65
N GLN A 112 5.35 8.74 -7.67
CA GLN A 112 5.24 10.21 -7.79
C GLN A 112 5.95 10.93 -6.62
N LEU A 113 5.85 10.40 -5.40
CA LEU A 113 6.58 10.93 -4.25
C LEU A 113 8.10 10.80 -4.45
N HIS A 114 8.58 9.64 -4.92
CA HIS A 114 9.99 9.44 -5.24
C HIS A 114 10.49 10.43 -6.29
N ASP A 115 9.77 10.58 -7.40
CA ASP A 115 10.15 11.45 -8.52
C ASP A 115 10.18 12.94 -8.11
N ASN A 116 9.44 13.32 -7.05
CA ASN A 116 9.44 14.65 -6.46
C ASN A 116 10.37 14.79 -5.23
N ASN A 117 11.18 13.77 -4.90
CA ASN A 117 12.08 13.73 -3.75
C ASN A 117 11.37 13.92 -2.39
N ILE A 118 10.11 13.52 -2.27
CA ILE A 118 9.34 13.53 -1.02
C ILE A 118 9.59 12.22 -0.27
N ARG A 119 10.04 12.31 0.99
CA ARG A 119 10.39 11.14 1.80
C ARG A 119 9.16 10.51 2.47
N ILE A 120 9.15 9.18 2.52
CA ILE A 120 8.16 8.41 3.27
C ILE A 120 8.83 7.81 4.50
N THR A 121 8.36 8.17 5.68
CA THR A 121 8.79 7.59 6.94
C THR A 121 7.86 6.44 7.31
N HIS A 122 8.38 5.22 7.35
CA HIS A 122 7.61 4.08 7.82
C HIS A 122 7.76 3.92 9.33
N ILE A 123 6.62 3.87 10.04
CA ILE A 123 6.58 3.75 11.50
C ILE A 123 5.81 2.50 11.93
N ASP A 124 6.07 2.00 13.14
CA ASP A 124 5.28 0.92 13.72
C ASP A 124 4.03 1.48 14.42
N ASN A 125 3.02 1.79 13.60
CA ASN A 125 1.73 2.30 14.05
C ASN A 125 0.59 1.66 13.23
N PRO A 126 0.44 0.32 13.29
CA PRO A 126 -0.42 -0.41 12.38
C PRO A 126 -1.90 -0.20 12.68
N ILE A 127 -2.72 -0.33 11.64
CA ILE A 127 -4.14 -0.67 11.73
C ILE A 127 -4.33 -2.16 11.43
N MET A 128 -5.44 -2.72 11.87
CA MET A 128 -5.72 -4.16 11.74
C MET A 128 -6.63 -4.44 10.55
N LEU A 129 -6.17 -5.36 9.69
CA LEU A 129 -6.98 -6.03 8.67
C LEU A 129 -7.51 -7.33 9.28
N ASP A 130 -8.79 -7.40 9.60
CA ASP A 130 -9.45 -8.58 10.19
C ASP A 130 -10.76 -8.96 9.49
N ASP A 131 -11.14 -8.26 8.44
CA ASP A 131 -12.23 -8.60 7.54
C ASP A 131 -11.68 -9.01 6.17
N PHE A 132 -12.04 -10.22 5.73
CA PHE A 132 -11.54 -10.82 4.51
C PHE A 132 -12.71 -11.22 3.62
N GLU A 133 -12.70 -10.69 2.42
CA GLU A 133 -13.63 -11.07 1.38
C GLU A 133 -13.55 -12.58 1.06
N THR A 134 -14.59 -13.10 0.42
CA THR A 134 -14.60 -14.49 -0.07
C THR A 134 -13.49 -14.75 -1.11
N ASN A 135 -13.05 -15.99 -1.24
CA ASN A 135 -12.03 -16.35 -2.23
C ASN A 135 -12.40 -15.93 -3.66
N PRO A 136 -13.64 -16.14 -4.16
CA PRO A 136 -14.03 -15.63 -5.49
C PRO A 136 -13.94 -14.10 -5.57
N GLY A 137 -14.37 -13.37 -4.53
CA GLY A 137 -14.28 -11.91 -4.49
C GLY A 137 -12.83 -11.44 -4.54
N PHE A 138 -11.94 -12.09 -3.79
CA PHE A 138 -10.51 -11.77 -3.82
C PHE A 138 -9.89 -12.04 -5.19
N VAL A 139 -10.19 -13.18 -5.81
CA VAL A 139 -9.69 -13.51 -7.17
C VAL A 139 -10.14 -12.47 -8.18
N SER A 140 -11.42 -12.08 -8.16
CA SER A 140 -11.94 -11.03 -9.06
C SER A 140 -11.27 -9.68 -8.87
N LYS A 141 -10.94 -9.31 -7.61
CA LYS A 141 -10.13 -8.11 -7.34
C LYS A 141 -8.72 -8.23 -7.92
N MET A 142 -8.08 -9.39 -7.79
CA MET A 142 -6.75 -9.61 -8.36
C MET A 142 -6.75 -9.54 -9.89
N GLU A 143 -7.77 -10.10 -10.56
CA GLU A 143 -7.94 -9.97 -12.01
C GLU A 143 -8.05 -8.50 -12.41
N THR A 144 -8.91 -7.72 -11.73
CA THR A 144 -9.03 -6.28 -11.98
C THR A 144 -7.70 -5.54 -11.74
N GLY A 145 -6.98 -5.90 -10.69
CA GLY A 145 -5.66 -5.35 -10.40
C GLY A 145 -4.64 -5.68 -11.49
N MET A 146 -4.67 -6.90 -12.04
CA MET A 146 -3.78 -7.27 -13.16
C MET A 146 -4.10 -6.48 -14.44
N ASP A 147 -5.38 -6.21 -14.74
CA ASP A 147 -5.77 -5.34 -15.85
C ASP A 147 -5.22 -3.92 -15.66
N THR A 148 -5.33 -3.39 -14.45
CA THR A 148 -4.75 -2.08 -14.10
C THR A 148 -3.23 -2.09 -14.27
N LEU A 149 -2.56 -3.11 -13.74
CA LEU A 149 -1.11 -3.26 -13.87
C LEU A 149 -0.65 -3.34 -15.33
N HIS A 150 -1.40 -4.06 -16.16
CA HIS A 150 -1.11 -4.15 -17.59
C HIS A 150 -1.27 -2.79 -18.29
N ALA A 151 -2.33 -2.05 -17.98
CA ALA A 151 -2.60 -0.73 -18.55
C ALA A 151 -1.51 0.31 -18.22
N PHE A 152 -0.88 0.20 -17.03
CA PHE A 152 0.15 1.13 -16.54
C PHE A 152 1.54 0.48 -16.44
N ASN A 153 1.79 -0.62 -17.18
CA ASN A 153 3.01 -1.41 -17.08
C ASN A 153 4.30 -0.58 -17.19
N ASP A 154 4.39 0.31 -18.17
CA ASP A 154 5.59 1.11 -18.39
C ASP A 154 5.79 2.16 -17.29
N GLU A 155 4.69 2.70 -16.75
CA GLU A 155 4.74 3.69 -15.69
C GLU A 155 5.07 3.07 -14.32
N LEU A 156 4.68 1.82 -14.07
CA LEU A 156 4.91 1.10 -12.82
C LEU A 156 6.18 0.23 -12.81
N ARG A 157 6.91 0.21 -13.91
CA ARG A 157 8.18 -0.54 -14.03
C ARG A 157 9.20 -0.05 -13.00
N GLY A 158 9.82 -1.01 -12.31
CA GLY A 158 10.76 -0.72 -11.22
C GLY A 158 10.09 -0.41 -9.88
N TYR A 159 8.75 -0.28 -9.83
CA TYR A 159 7.98 -0.09 -8.60
C TYR A 159 7.05 -1.27 -8.28
N SER A 160 6.64 -2.05 -9.27
CA SER A 160 5.85 -3.26 -9.08
C SER A 160 6.72 -4.52 -9.13
N ALA A 161 6.70 -5.31 -8.05
CA ALA A 161 7.43 -6.58 -8.00
C ALA A 161 6.92 -7.60 -9.03
N ILE A 162 5.66 -7.50 -9.46
CA ILE A 162 5.07 -8.39 -10.46
C ILE A 162 5.64 -8.06 -11.85
N ILE A 163 5.74 -6.78 -12.21
CA ILE A 163 6.35 -6.34 -13.47
C ILE A 163 7.83 -6.73 -13.46
N ASP A 164 8.56 -6.44 -12.38
CA ASP A 164 9.98 -6.76 -12.27
C ASP A 164 10.22 -8.28 -12.45
N ALA A 165 9.36 -9.13 -11.86
CA ALA A 165 9.43 -10.57 -12.03
C ALA A 165 9.10 -11.02 -13.46
N ALA A 166 8.08 -10.45 -14.09
CA ALA A 166 7.73 -10.73 -15.48
C ALA A 166 8.87 -10.35 -16.44
N ASP A 167 9.51 -9.22 -16.23
CA ASP A 167 10.68 -8.80 -17.01
C ASP A 167 11.87 -9.76 -16.88
N ILE A 168 12.12 -10.29 -15.67
CA ILE A 168 13.15 -11.31 -15.45
C ILE A 168 12.82 -12.59 -16.21
N LEU A 169 11.58 -13.08 -16.11
CA LEU A 169 11.14 -14.29 -16.81
C LEU A 169 11.25 -14.13 -18.34
N ASN A 170 10.86 -12.96 -18.86
CA ASN A 170 10.98 -12.65 -20.29
C ASN A 170 12.46 -12.63 -20.74
N LYS A 171 13.34 -12.00 -19.97
CA LYS A 171 14.78 -11.98 -20.27
C LYS A 171 15.43 -13.37 -20.26
N LEU A 172 14.93 -14.26 -19.41
CA LEU A 172 15.38 -15.65 -19.31
C LEU A 172 14.71 -16.58 -20.33
N HIS A 173 13.83 -16.05 -21.21
CA HIS A 173 12.99 -16.82 -22.13
C HIS A 173 12.15 -17.92 -21.45
N LEU A 174 11.77 -17.70 -20.19
CA LEU A 174 10.94 -18.63 -19.43
C LEU A 174 9.45 -18.27 -19.46
N ALA A 175 9.09 -17.12 -20.00
CA ALA A 175 7.71 -16.75 -20.27
C ALA A 175 7.27 -17.36 -21.61
N THR A 176 6.27 -18.23 -21.58
CA THR A 176 5.60 -18.70 -22.80
C THR A 176 4.68 -17.60 -23.32
N PRO A 177 4.83 -17.14 -24.58
CA PRO A 177 3.81 -16.26 -25.16
C PRO A 177 2.50 -17.05 -25.26
N TYR A 178 1.41 -16.48 -24.72
CA TYR A 178 0.05 -16.96 -24.94
C TYR A 178 -0.46 -16.48 -26.29
#